data_d70d29eff3cee5952ca643274d06e5dd
#
_entry.id   d70d29eff3cee5952ca643274d06e5dd
#
_cell.length_a   1.000
_cell.length_b   1.000
_cell.length_c   1.000
_cell.angle_alpha   90.00
_cell.angle_beta   90.00
_cell.angle_gamma   90.00
#
_symmetry.space_group_name_H-M   'P 1'
#
loop_
_entity.id
_entity.type
_entity.pdbx_description
1 polymer ?
#
loop_
_entity_poly.entity_id
_entity_poly.type
_entity_poly.pdbx_seq_one_letter_code
_entity_poly.pdbx_strand_id
1 'polypeptide(L)'
;MSATNENLRLQLDQIGVYGVMSAAVTTLDANAEFEGVDVTPYSIHWGFATTINRPDEWVIDVAKAANVTDEQLDDLFEAAGSR
;
A
#
# COMPACT_ATOMS: atom_id res chain seq x y z
N MET A 1 -10.63 0.09 8.94
CA MET A 1 -9.32 0.29 9.59
C MET A 1 -8.49 1.32 8.84
N SER A 2 -7.75 2.12 9.56
CA SER A 2 -6.83 3.09 8.98
C SER A 2 -5.56 3.17 9.82
N ALA A 3 -4.49 3.69 9.20
CA ALA A 3 -3.23 3.94 9.87
C ALA A 3 -2.57 5.16 9.24
N THR A 4 -1.70 5.85 9.96
CA THR A 4 -0.91 6.90 9.34
C THR A 4 0.08 6.26 8.36
N ASN A 5 0.44 6.99 7.31
CA ASN A 5 1.40 6.52 6.33
C ASN A 5 2.73 6.16 6.99
N GLU A 6 3.20 6.99 7.92
CA GLU A 6 4.44 6.73 8.64
C GLU A 6 4.39 5.42 9.43
N ASN A 7 3.33 5.21 10.20
CA ASN A 7 3.18 4.01 11.02
C ASN A 7 3.05 2.75 10.16
N LEU A 8 2.32 2.84 9.05
CA LEU A 8 2.18 1.72 8.13
C LEU A 8 3.53 1.34 7.53
N ARG A 9 4.32 2.34 7.09
CA ARG A 9 5.65 2.09 6.53
C ARG A 9 6.60 1.49 7.55
N LEU A 10 6.56 1.98 8.79
CA LEU A 10 7.39 1.41 9.87
C LEU A 10 7.02 -0.04 10.13
N GLN A 11 5.74 -0.37 10.11
CA GLN A 11 5.30 -1.75 10.30
C GLN A 11 5.73 -2.64 9.13
N LEU A 12 5.60 -2.15 7.90
CA LEU A 12 6.06 -2.88 6.71
C LEU A 12 7.56 -3.16 6.77
N ASP A 13 8.34 -2.17 7.18
CA ASP A 13 9.79 -2.33 7.32
C ASP A 13 10.13 -3.38 8.40
N GLN A 14 9.42 -3.33 9.52
CA GLN A 14 9.64 -4.26 10.63
C GLN A 14 9.42 -5.71 10.22
N ILE A 15 8.42 -5.99 9.40
CA ILE A 15 8.13 -7.35 8.95
C ILE A 15 8.82 -7.71 7.63
N GLY A 16 9.59 -6.78 7.06
CA GLY A 16 10.42 -7.05 5.89
C GLY A 16 9.70 -6.99 4.54
N VAL A 17 8.49 -6.40 4.46
CA VAL A 17 7.74 -6.33 3.20
C VAL A 17 7.67 -4.92 2.60
N TYR A 18 8.36 -3.96 3.19
CA TYR A 18 8.36 -2.58 2.67
C TYR A 18 8.84 -2.51 1.22
N GLY A 19 9.96 -3.17 0.91
CA GLY A 19 10.52 -3.18 -0.44
C GLY A 19 9.59 -3.84 -1.45
N VAL A 20 8.90 -4.91 -1.05
CA VAL A 20 7.94 -5.60 -1.92
C VAL A 20 6.75 -4.70 -2.23
N MET A 21 6.22 -4.01 -1.23
CA MET A 21 5.11 -3.08 -1.41
C MET A 21 5.50 -1.91 -2.30
N SER A 22 6.68 -1.34 -2.10
CA SER A 22 7.19 -0.24 -2.92
C SER A 22 7.37 -0.66 -4.39
N ALA A 23 7.88 -1.86 -4.62
CA ALA A 23 8.02 -2.43 -5.96
C ALA A 23 6.65 -2.65 -6.62
N ALA A 24 5.66 -3.10 -5.85
CA ALA A 24 4.30 -3.30 -6.33
C ALA A 24 3.67 -1.98 -6.78
N VAL A 25 3.87 -0.90 -6.02
CA VAL A 25 3.40 0.44 -6.38
C VAL A 25 3.99 0.87 -7.73
N THR A 26 5.29 0.70 -7.91
CA THR A 26 5.97 1.05 -9.16
C THR A 26 5.43 0.23 -10.34
N THR A 27 5.22 -1.06 -10.16
CA THR A 27 4.69 -1.94 -11.20
C THR A 27 3.28 -1.54 -11.62
N LEU A 28 2.42 -1.25 -10.66
CA LEU A 28 1.04 -0.85 -10.94
C LEU A 28 0.99 0.50 -11.68
N ASP A 29 1.83 1.45 -11.30
CA ASP A 29 1.91 2.74 -11.98
C ASP A 29 2.35 2.56 -13.44
N ALA A 30 3.35 1.73 -13.69
CA ALA A 30 3.82 1.46 -15.04
C ALA A 30 2.73 0.82 -15.90
N ASN A 31 1.95 -0.10 -15.35
CA ASN A 31 0.86 -0.76 -16.06
C ASN A 31 -0.28 0.22 -16.35
N ALA A 32 -0.65 1.05 -15.38
CA ALA A 32 -1.72 2.04 -15.57
C ALA A 32 -1.34 3.07 -16.64
N GLU A 33 -0.10 3.52 -16.63
CA GLU A 33 0.42 4.46 -17.63
C GLU A 33 0.41 3.83 -19.02
N PHE A 34 0.80 2.58 -19.12
CA PHE A 34 0.80 1.84 -20.39
C PHE A 34 -0.60 1.67 -20.96
N GLU A 35 -1.58 1.43 -20.12
CA GLU A 35 -2.98 1.27 -20.54
C GLU A 35 -3.65 2.59 -20.89
N GLY A 36 -2.99 3.72 -20.63
CA GLY A 36 -3.52 5.04 -20.94
C GLY A 36 -4.69 5.45 -20.04
N VAL A 37 -4.81 4.83 -18.88
CA VAL A 37 -5.87 5.13 -17.93
C VAL A 37 -5.51 6.40 -17.16
N ASP A 38 -6.45 7.36 -17.13
CA ASP A 38 -6.27 8.61 -16.40
C ASP A 38 -6.67 8.42 -14.93
N VAL A 39 -5.76 7.83 -14.17
CA VAL A 39 -5.94 7.60 -12.75
C VAL A 39 -4.82 8.23 -11.97
N THR A 40 -5.08 8.56 -10.70
CA THR A 40 -4.04 9.06 -9.81
C THR A 40 -3.00 7.95 -9.62
N PRO A 41 -1.72 8.23 -9.90
CA PRO A 41 -0.68 7.21 -9.72
C PRO A 41 -0.64 6.66 -8.30
N TYR A 42 -0.43 5.36 -8.19
CA TYR A 42 -0.31 4.70 -6.88
C TYR A 42 0.83 5.30 -6.06
N SER A 43 1.91 5.72 -6.71
CA SER A 43 3.04 6.35 -6.04
C SER A 43 2.66 7.68 -5.35
N ILE A 44 1.68 8.40 -5.89
CA ILE A 44 1.18 9.63 -5.26
C ILE A 44 0.48 9.29 -3.95
N HIS A 45 -0.42 8.31 -3.97
CA HIS A 45 -1.07 7.84 -2.74
C HIS A 45 -0.04 7.30 -1.74
N TRP A 46 0.88 6.48 -2.21
CA TRP A 46 1.91 5.87 -1.39
C TRP A 46 2.84 6.88 -0.74
N GLY A 47 3.21 7.94 -1.49
CA GLY A 47 4.18 8.92 -1.04
C GLY A 47 3.60 10.07 -0.23
N PHE A 48 2.36 10.49 -0.52
CA PHE A 48 1.81 11.73 0.01
C PHE A 48 0.56 11.57 0.88
N ALA A 49 -0.07 10.39 0.90
CA ALA A 49 -1.22 10.18 1.75
C ALA A 49 -0.81 10.27 3.22
N THR A 50 -1.48 11.11 3.99
CA THR A 50 -1.22 11.25 5.42
C THR A 50 -1.77 10.04 6.19
N THR A 51 -2.97 9.61 5.80
CA THR A 51 -3.64 8.46 6.40
C THR A 51 -3.99 7.47 5.28
N ILE A 52 -3.80 6.19 5.55
CA ILE A 52 -4.10 5.12 4.61
C ILE A 52 -5.25 4.29 5.18
N ASN A 53 -6.28 4.09 4.37
CA ASN A 53 -7.47 3.35 4.76
C ASN A 53 -7.46 1.95 4.16
N ARG A 54 -7.73 0.94 5.00
CA ARG A 54 -7.73 -0.47 4.60
C ARG A 54 -8.64 -0.79 3.39
N PRO A 55 -9.88 -0.23 3.31
CA PRO A 55 -10.79 -0.58 2.22
C PRO A 55 -10.54 0.16 0.91
N ASP A 56 -9.59 1.08 0.84
CA ASP A 56 -9.31 1.82 -0.39
C ASP A 56 -8.82 0.86 -1.48
N GLU A 57 -9.33 1.02 -2.70
CA GLU A 57 -8.99 0.14 -3.83
C GLU A 57 -7.50 0.10 -4.12
N TRP A 58 -6.84 1.24 -4.06
CA TRP A 58 -5.40 1.29 -4.33
C TRP A 58 -4.59 0.47 -3.31
N VAL A 59 -5.03 0.44 -2.06
CA VAL A 59 -4.41 -0.37 -1.01
C VAL A 59 -4.57 -1.85 -1.33
N ILE A 60 -5.77 -2.26 -1.72
CA ILE A 60 -6.08 -3.65 -2.08
C ILE A 60 -5.26 -4.07 -3.30
N ASP A 61 -5.18 -3.22 -4.31
CA ASP A 61 -4.44 -3.50 -5.54
C ASP A 61 -2.94 -3.67 -5.27
N VAL A 62 -2.36 -2.78 -4.45
CA VAL A 62 -0.95 -2.86 -4.07
C VAL A 62 -0.68 -4.15 -3.27
N ALA A 63 -1.56 -4.49 -2.34
CA ALA A 63 -1.42 -5.70 -1.54
C ALA A 63 -1.45 -6.95 -2.41
N LYS A 64 -2.37 -7.02 -3.36
CA LYS A 64 -2.45 -8.14 -4.30
C LYS A 64 -1.20 -8.28 -5.15
N ALA A 65 -0.69 -7.16 -5.66
CA ALA A 65 0.52 -7.16 -6.47
C ALA A 65 1.75 -7.58 -5.66
N ALA A 66 1.74 -7.31 -4.36
CA ALA A 66 2.82 -7.69 -3.45
C ALA A 66 2.63 -9.10 -2.84
N ASN A 67 1.57 -9.81 -3.23
CA ASN A 67 1.21 -11.12 -2.67
C ASN A 67 0.93 -11.08 -1.16
N VAL A 68 0.39 -9.97 -0.69
CA VAL A 68 -0.07 -9.82 0.69
C VAL A 68 -1.53 -10.23 0.74
N THR A 69 -1.88 -11.21 1.57
CA THR A 69 -3.26 -11.69 1.71
C THR A 69 -4.09 -10.67 2.47
N ASP A 70 -5.42 -10.79 2.35
CA ASP A 70 -6.34 -9.92 3.10
C ASP A 70 -6.11 -10.04 4.61
N GLU A 71 -5.88 -11.25 5.10
CA GLU A 71 -5.59 -11.50 6.51
C GLU A 71 -4.31 -10.81 6.95
N GLN A 72 -3.25 -10.93 6.16
CA GLN A 72 -1.98 -10.27 6.42
C GLN A 72 -2.12 -8.75 6.41
N LEU A 73 -2.92 -8.23 5.47
CA LEU A 73 -3.17 -6.81 5.36
C LEU A 73 -3.95 -6.28 6.57
N ASP A 74 -4.95 -7.02 7.04
CA ASP A 74 -5.69 -6.67 8.25
C ASP A 74 -4.77 -6.64 9.47
N ASP A 75 -3.91 -7.64 9.64
CA ASP A 75 -2.94 -7.69 10.73
C ASP A 75 -1.97 -6.52 10.67
N LEU A 76 -1.55 -6.16 9.47
CA LEU A 76 -0.64 -5.04 9.24
C LEU A 76 -1.27 -3.72 9.69
N PHE A 77 -2.53 -3.47 9.28
CA PHE A 77 -3.23 -2.25 9.67
C PHE A 77 -3.52 -2.21 11.16
N GLU A 78 -3.87 -3.33 11.75
CA GLU A 78 -4.09 -3.42 13.19
C GLU A 78 -2.82 -3.08 13.97
N ALA A 79 -1.70 -3.65 13.59
CA ALA A 79 -0.41 -3.38 14.23
C ALA A 79 0.03 -1.93 14.03
N ALA A 80 -0.14 -1.39 12.84
CA ALA A 80 0.21 0.00 12.54
C ALA A 80 -0.68 0.98 13.31
N GLY A 81 -1.97 0.67 13.44
CA GLY A 81 -2.91 1.50 14.19
C GLY A 81 -2.67 1.51 15.69
N SER A 82 -1.92 0.55 16.20
CA SER A 82 -1.59 0.44 17.62
C SER A 82 -0.28 1.15 18.00
N ARG A 83 0.42 1.72 17.06
CA ARG A 83 1.69 2.42 17.28
C ARG A 83 1.50 3.77 17.98
#